data_8579305c31a9b6972d63a406cde8c992
#
_entry.id   8579305c31a9b6972d63a406cde8c992
#
_cell.length_a   1.000
_cell.length_b   1.000
_cell.length_c   1.000
_cell.angle_alpha   90.00
_cell.angle_beta   90.00
_cell.angle_gamma   90.00
#
_symmetry.space_group_name_H-M   'P 1'
#
loop_
_entity.id
_entity.type
_entity.pdbx_description
1 polymer ?
#
loop_
_entity_poly.entity_id
_entity_poly.type
_entity_poly.pdbx_seq_one_letter_code
_entity_poly.pdbx_strand_id
1 'polypeptide(L)'
;MNKAYKFRIYPNAEQQIILAKTFGCVRFIYNQMLSDKINHYEKTKQKLNNTPAQYKSEFPWLKEVDSLALANAQMNLQTAYNSFFRNTKIGFPKFKSKKSNRRSYTTNCVNGNISIDNGFLKLPKVGLVKLKQHRLILSNYKLKSVTISQTPSGKYYASVLFEYENQIQEQELHDFLGLDFSMHGLYKDSNGNEPAYPRYYRQAEERLKREQRKLSLMQKGSKNRSKQRIKVANLHEKVANQRKDFLHKQSRQIANAYDCVCIENLDMRSMSQSLNFGKSVADDGWGMFVTFLKYKLEETGKRLVKVNKFFASSQICNVCGYKNTATKNLSIRAWDCPECGAHHDRDINAAINIRNEGMRLVLA
;
A
#
# COMPACT_ATOMS: atom_id res chain seq x y z
N MET A 1 -9.79 -15.47 8.25
CA MET A 1 -9.12 -14.41 7.43
C MET A 1 -9.09 -13.07 8.17
N ASN A 2 -8.22 -12.15 7.71
CA ASN A 2 -8.14 -10.80 8.27
C ASN A 2 -8.49 -9.75 7.20
N LYS A 3 -9.32 -8.76 7.56
CA LYS A 3 -9.73 -7.66 6.68
C LYS A 3 -9.67 -6.33 7.42
N ALA A 4 -9.08 -5.32 6.78
CA ALA A 4 -8.96 -3.99 7.37
C ALA A 4 -9.87 -2.97 6.65
N TYR A 5 -10.69 -2.26 7.42
CA TYR A 5 -11.47 -1.13 6.92
C TYR A 5 -10.89 0.18 7.41
N LYS A 6 -10.67 1.13 6.49
CA LYS A 6 -10.15 2.45 6.82
C LYS A 6 -11.26 3.49 6.80
N PHE A 7 -11.61 4.01 7.97
CA PHE A 7 -12.63 5.02 8.16
C PHE A 7 -12.02 6.40 8.43
N ARG A 8 -12.70 7.45 7.98
CA ARG A 8 -12.42 8.82 8.40
C ARG A 8 -12.95 9.03 9.79
N ILE A 9 -12.13 9.64 10.68
CA ILE A 9 -12.55 10.03 12.03
C ILE A 9 -12.38 11.54 12.24
N TYR A 10 -13.19 12.10 13.15
CA TYR A 10 -13.27 13.54 13.41
C TYR A 10 -13.10 13.80 14.91
N PRO A 11 -11.84 13.73 15.44
CA PRO A 11 -11.59 14.03 16.84
C PRO A 11 -11.80 15.52 17.13
N ASN A 12 -12.38 15.83 18.30
CA ASN A 12 -12.48 17.19 18.84
C ASN A 12 -11.10 17.71 19.28
N ALA A 13 -11.01 18.95 19.78
CA ALA A 13 -9.74 19.58 20.14
C ALA A 13 -9.00 18.80 21.27
N GLU A 14 -9.71 18.36 22.31
CA GLU A 14 -9.14 17.59 23.42
C GLU A 14 -8.63 16.22 22.96
N GLN A 15 -9.43 15.52 22.14
CA GLN A 15 -9.06 14.24 21.57
C GLN A 15 -7.83 14.36 20.66
N GLN A 16 -7.71 15.46 19.90
CA GLN A 16 -6.52 15.73 19.06
C GLN A 16 -5.26 15.88 19.92
N ILE A 17 -5.37 16.49 21.10
CA ILE A 17 -4.25 16.62 22.04
C ILE A 17 -3.81 15.22 22.54
N ILE A 18 -4.76 14.38 22.97
CA ILE A 18 -4.46 13.02 23.44
C ILE A 18 -3.84 12.16 22.31
N LEU A 19 -4.39 12.26 21.10
CA LEU A 19 -3.84 11.55 19.92
C LEU A 19 -2.41 12.03 19.61
N ALA A 20 -2.15 13.34 19.69
CA ALA A 20 -0.82 13.89 19.45
C ALA A 20 0.19 13.44 20.52
N LYS A 21 -0.22 13.41 21.80
CA LYS A 21 0.56 12.81 22.90
C LYS A 21 0.86 11.34 22.62
N THR A 22 -0.16 10.55 22.25
CA THR A 22 0.00 9.12 21.95
C THR A 22 1.01 8.88 20.82
N PHE A 23 0.94 9.64 19.72
CA PHE A 23 1.95 9.57 18.63
C PHE A 23 3.37 9.89 19.13
N GLY A 24 3.48 10.84 20.05
CA GLY A 24 4.73 11.21 20.71
C GLY A 24 5.29 10.09 21.57
N CYS A 25 4.47 9.55 22.46
CA CYS A 25 4.81 8.48 23.41
C CYS A 25 5.24 7.19 22.70
N VAL A 26 4.48 6.75 21.70
CA VAL A 26 4.80 5.56 20.90
C VAL A 26 6.15 5.70 20.18
N ARG A 27 6.45 6.88 19.63
CA ARG A 27 7.76 7.15 19.02
C ARG A 27 8.87 7.18 20.06
N PHE A 28 8.63 7.81 21.21
CA PHE A 28 9.59 7.89 22.31
C PHE A 28 9.94 6.49 22.81
N ILE A 29 8.96 5.66 23.18
CA ILE A 29 9.17 4.29 23.65
C ILE A 29 9.96 3.47 22.64
N TYR A 30 9.57 3.52 21.35
CA TYR A 30 10.31 2.81 20.30
C TYR A 30 11.80 3.22 20.28
N ASN A 31 12.07 4.52 20.34
CA ASN A 31 13.44 5.04 20.29
C ASN A 31 14.23 4.74 21.57
N GLN A 32 13.61 4.93 22.74
CA GLN A 32 14.24 4.65 24.03
C GLN A 32 14.63 3.17 24.12
N MET A 33 13.69 2.26 23.82
CA MET A 33 13.95 0.82 23.81
C MET A 33 15.03 0.42 22.79
N LEU A 34 15.07 1.06 21.63
CA LEU A 34 16.12 0.82 20.63
C LEU A 34 17.49 1.28 21.18
N SER A 35 17.57 2.47 21.76
CA SER A 35 18.79 3.00 22.38
C SER A 35 19.33 2.08 23.47
N ASP A 36 18.45 1.68 24.40
CA ASP A 36 18.84 0.85 25.54
C ASP A 36 19.31 -0.54 25.11
N LYS A 37 18.64 -1.13 24.09
CA LYS A 37 19.06 -2.42 23.49
C LYS A 37 20.44 -2.32 22.86
N ILE A 38 20.73 -1.24 22.14
CA ILE A 38 22.07 -0.99 21.53
C ILE A 38 23.12 -0.85 22.64
N ASN A 39 22.90 0.08 23.58
CA ASN A 39 23.85 0.36 24.67
C ASN A 39 24.12 -0.86 25.55
N HIS A 40 23.08 -1.64 25.87
CA HIS A 40 23.23 -2.87 26.65
C HIS A 40 24.05 -3.92 25.90
N TYR A 41 23.75 -4.14 24.62
CA TYR A 41 24.49 -5.10 23.80
C TYR A 41 25.95 -4.72 23.60
N GLU A 42 26.24 -3.42 23.42
CA GLU A 42 27.62 -2.93 23.32
C GLU A 42 28.45 -3.25 24.57
N LYS A 43 27.83 -3.11 25.75
CA LYS A 43 28.49 -3.34 27.03
C LYS A 43 28.58 -4.81 27.43
N THR A 44 27.51 -5.59 27.22
CA THR A 44 27.36 -6.94 27.79
C THR A 44 27.41 -8.06 26.77
N LYS A 45 27.26 -7.73 25.46
CA LYS A 45 27.04 -8.69 24.36
C LYS A 45 25.80 -9.57 24.54
N GLN A 46 24.90 -9.17 25.46
CA GLN A 46 23.67 -9.90 25.75
C GLN A 46 22.43 -9.14 25.28
N LYS A 47 21.34 -9.88 25.01
CA LYS A 47 20.06 -9.31 24.61
C LYS A 47 19.33 -8.70 25.80
N LEU A 48 18.91 -7.46 25.70
CA LEU A 48 18.07 -6.79 26.69
C LEU A 48 16.58 -7.12 26.46
N ASN A 49 15.93 -7.68 27.47
CA ASN A 49 14.48 -7.89 27.52
C ASN A 49 13.84 -6.83 28.39
N ASN A 50 13.41 -5.74 27.78
CA ASN A 50 12.73 -4.63 28.45
C ASN A 50 11.28 -4.49 27.93
N THR A 51 10.41 -3.88 28.75
CA THR A 51 9.02 -3.62 28.42
C THR A 51 8.67 -2.15 28.60
N PRO A 52 7.65 -1.61 27.91
CA PRO A 52 7.21 -0.22 28.10
C PRO A 52 6.79 0.13 29.52
N ALA A 53 6.39 -0.86 30.32
CA ALA A 53 5.97 -0.65 31.70
C ALA A 53 7.11 -0.09 32.59
N GLN A 54 8.35 -0.56 32.36
CA GLN A 54 9.53 -0.17 33.12
C GLN A 54 9.86 1.32 32.98
N TYR A 55 9.52 1.92 31.84
CA TYR A 55 9.76 3.35 31.61
C TYR A 55 8.73 4.28 32.25
N LYS A 56 7.62 3.75 32.79
CA LYS A 56 6.55 4.58 33.39
C LYS A 56 6.90 5.14 34.77
N SER A 57 7.91 4.61 35.43
CA SER A 57 8.46 5.15 36.68
C SER A 57 9.28 6.40 36.41
N GLU A 58 10.18 6.32 35.44
CA GLU A 58 11.06 7.42 35.02
C GLU A 58 10.31 8.50 34.20
N PHE A 59 9.33 8.07 33.37
CA PHE A 59 8.54 8.96 32.51
C PHE A 59 7.05 8.87 32.83
N PRO A 60 6.56 9.50 33.93
CA PRO A 60 5.16 9.38 34.40
C PRO A 60 4.10 9.76 33.34
N TRP A 61 4.41 10.68 32.43
CA TRP A 61 3.53 11.11 31.33
C TRP A 61 3.16 9.98 30.35
N LEU A 62 3.89 8.85 30.34
CA LEU A 62 3.51 7.65 29.60
C LEU A 62 2.23 7.00 30.12
N LYS A 63 1.79 7.32 31.37
CA LYS A 63 0.53 6.83 31.93
C LYS A 63 -0.69 7.55 31.37
N GLU A 64 -0.51 8.72 30.73
CA GLU A 64 -1.58 9.51 30.14
C GLU A 64 -2.14 8.87 28.86
N VAL A 65 -1.38 8.01 28.22
CA VAL A 65 -1.75 7.37 26.93
C VAL A 65 -2.07 5.88 27.08
N ASP A 66 -2.62 5.31 26.04
CA ASP A 66 -2.97 3.90 26.00
C ASP A 66 -1.75 2.98 26.12
N SER A 67 -1.77 2.10 27.12
CA SER A 67 -0.68 1.14 27.37
C SER A 67 -0.51 0.12 26.25
N LEU A 68 -1.59 -0.29 25.57
CA LEU A 68 -1.53 -1.21 24.43
C LEU A 68 -0.87 -0.55 23.22
N ALA A 69 -1.02 0.77 23.05
CA ALA A 69 -0.29 1.51 22.03
C ALA A 69 1.23 1.50 22.26
N LEU A 70 1.65 1.59 23.54
CA LEU A 70 3.06 1.46 23.92
C LEU A 70 3.59 0.03 23.71
N ALA A 71 2.79 -0.99 24.08
CA ALA A 71 3.13 -2.39 23.83
C ALA A 71 3.30 -2.68 22.31
N ASN A 72 2.44 -2.12 21.46
CA ASN A 72 2.60 -2.22 20.00
C ASN A 72 3.89 -1.53 19.49
N ALA A 73 4.38 -0.47 20.16
CA ALA A 73 5.67 0.12 19.80
C ALA A 73 6.83 -0.87 20.06
N GLN A 74 6.80 -1.62 21.17
CA GLN A 74 7.74 -2.71 21.47
C GLN A 74 7.65 -3.81 20.42
N MET A 75 6.44 -4.28 20.09
CA MET A 75 6.23 -5.31 19.06
C MET A 75 6.77 -4.88 17.68
N ASN A 76 6.55 -3.63 17.31
CA ASN A 76 7.08 -3.06 16.07
C ASN A 76 8.62 -3.03 16.05
N LEU A 77 9.26 -2.72 17.19
CA LEU A 77 10.72 -2.78 17.33
C LEU A 77 11.21 -4.23 17.20
N GLN A 78 10.56 -5.16 17.88
CA GLN A 78 10.91 -6.58 17.78
C GLN A 78 10.77 -7.12 16.36
N THR A 79 9.70 -6.74 15.66
CA THR A 79 9.50 -7.09 14.24
C THR A 79 10.62 -6.51 13.36
N ALA A 80 11.08 -5.29 13.64
CA ALA A 80 12.18 -4.69 12.90
C ALA A 80 13.49 -5.46 13.10
N TYR A 81 13.80 -5.88 14.33
CA TYR A 81 14.95 -6.75 14.62
C TYR A 81 14.82 -8.11 13.94
N ASN A 82 13.68 -8.77 14.06
CA ASN A 82 13.45 -10.07 13.42
C ASN A 82 13.61 -9.99 11.89
N SER A 83 13.16 -8.90 11.28
CA SER A 83 13.31 -8.67 9.84
C SER A 83 14.79 -8.46 9.46
N PHE A 84 15.54 -7.72 10.25
CA PHE A 84 16.98 -7.52 10.04
C PHE A 84 17.76 -8.86 10.16
N PHE A 85 17.53 -9.65 11.21
CA PHE A 85 18.22 -10.92 11.38
C PHE A 85 17.85 -11.96 10.32
N ARG A 86 16.61 -11.92 9.80
CA ARG A 86 16.20 -12.80 8.69
C ARG A 86 16.82 -12.39 7.37
N ASN A 87 17.00 -11.09 7.13
CA ASN A 87 17.54 -10.54 5.89
C ASN A 87 18.24 -9.20 6.18
N THR A 88 19.59 -9.25 6.28
CA THR A 88 20.43 -8.08 6.57
C THR A 88 20.34 -6.97 5.53
N LYS A 89 19.91 -7.27 4.28
CA LYS A 89 19.67 -6.26 3.23
C LYS A 89 18.59 -5.26 3.60
N ILE A 90 17.68 -5.62 4.55
CA ILE A 90 16.64 -4.71 5.08
C ILE A 90 17.27 -3.57 5.90
N GLY A 91 18.46 -3.81 6.47
CA GLY A 91 19.18 -2.87 7.31
C GLY A 91 18.71 -2.88 8.78
N PHE A 92 19.58 -2.38 9.65
CA PHE A 92 19.35 -2.31 11.09
C PHE A 92 18.17 -1.40 11.45
N PRO A 93 17.42 -1.66 12.55
CA PRO A 93 16.33 -0.79 13.00
C PRO A 93 16.79 0.66 13.20
N LYS A 94 16.04 1.62 12.63
CA LYS A 94 16.40 3.05 12.67
C LYS A 94 15.53 3.80 13.67
N PHE A 95 16.10 4.83 14.32
CA PHE A 95 15.35 5.75 15.17
C PHE A 95 14.25 6.47 14.37
N LYS A 96 13.06 6.59 14.98
CA LYS A 96 11.91 7.28 14.38
C LYS A 96 12.02 8.79 14.60
N SER A 97 11.93 9.57 13.53
CA SER A 97 12.00 11.03 13.58
C SER A 97 10.62 11.68 13.58
N LYS A 98 10.45 12.78 14.33
CA LYS A 98 9.27 13.65 14.25
C LYS A 98 9.13 14.29 12.85
N LYS A 99 10.25 14.47 12.13
CA LYS A 99 10.27 15.08 10.79
C LYS A 99 9.68 14.17 9.71
N SER A 100 9.61 12.84 9.93
CA SER A 100 9.09 11.88 8.94
C SER A 100 7.59 12.01 8.64
N ASN A 101 6.86 12.87 9.35
CA ASN A 101 5.41 13.09 9.23
C ASN A 101 4.53 11.83 9.36
N ARG A 102 5.09 10.68 9.71
CA ARG A 102 4.35 9.44 9.95
C ARG A 102 3.82 9.47 11.38
N ARG A 103 2.57 9.84 11.52
CA ARG A 103 1.86 9.90 12.80
C ARG A 103 0.84 8.78 12.85
N SER A 104 1.18 7.68 13.51
CA SER A 104 0.26 6.55 13.71
C SER A 104 0.63 5.76 14.95
N TYR A 105 -0.38 5.13 15.55
CA TYR A 105 -0.23 4.10 16.55
C TYR A 105 -1.29 3.02 16.35
N THR A 106 -1.00 1.82 16.82
CA THR A 106 -1.95 0.70 16.82
C THR A 106 -2.29 0.35 18.26
N THR A 107 -3.56 0.04 18.51
CA THR A 107 -4.04 -0.49 19.79
C THR A 107 -4.88 -1.73 19.55
N ASN A 108 -4.76 -2.73 20.42
CA ASN A 108 -5.45 -4.01 20.28
C ASN A 108 -6.80 -3.97 21.00
N CYS A 109 -7.77 -4.70 20.47
CA CYS A 109 -9.04 -4.91 21.13
C CYS A 109 -8.88 -6.03 22.18
N VAL A 110 -9.02 -5.65 23.46
CA VAL A 110 -8.97 -6.55 24.60
C VAL A 110 -10.13 -6.19 25.53
N ASN A 111 -10.95 -7.17 25.90
CA ASN A 111 -12.08 -7.00 26.83
C ASN A 111 -13.01 -5.83 26.46
N GLY A 112 -13.29 -5.61 25.19
CA GLY A 112 -14.25 -4.58 24.74
C GLY A 112 -13.77 -3.13 24.91
N ASN A 113 -12.45 -2.90 25.09
CA ASN A 113 -11.87 -1.56 25.22
C ASN A 113 -12.01 -0.71 23.94
N ILE A 114 -12.28 -1.34 22.79
CA ILE A 114 -12.54 -0.71 21.51
C ILE A 114 -13.88 -1.22 20.97
N SER A 115 -14.74 -0.32 20.53
CA SER A 115 -16.00 -0.66 19.87
C SER A 115 -16.35 0.37 18.81
N ILE A 116 -17.17 -0.04 17.84
CA ILE A 116 -17.79 0.86 16.84
C ILE A 116 -19.29 0.74 17.01
N ASP A 117 -19.92 1.83 17.34
CA ASP A 117 -21.36 1.90 17.51
C ASP A 117 -21.90 3.28 17.11
N ASN A 118 -23.07 3.32 16.47
CA ASN A 118 -23.83 4.54 16.14
C ASN A 118 -22.99 5.67 15.50
N GLY A 119 -22.02 5.30 14.63
CA GLY A 119 -21.12 6.28 13.97
C GLY A 119 -20.01 6.83 14.87
N PHE A 120 -19.74 6.18 15.99
CA PHE A 120 -18.63 6.50 16.88
C PHE A 120 -17.67 5.32 17.02
N LEU A 121 -16.40 5.64 17.17
CA LEU A 121 -15.33 4.70 17.54
C LEU A 121 -14.90 5.00 18.96
N LYS A 122 -15.08 4.04 19.88
CA LYS A 122 -14.52 4.09 21.23
C LYS A 122 -13.06 3.70 21.20
N LEU A 123 -12.22 4.51 21.82
CA LEU A 123 -10.78 4.28 21.92
C LEU A 123 -10.30 4.47 23.36
N PRO A 124 -9.35 3.65 23.84
CA PRO A 124 -8.76 3.83 25.16
C PRO A 124 -8.15 5.23 25.33
N LYS A 125 -8.41 5.86 26.50
CA LYS A 125 -7.96 7.22 26.86
C LYS A 125 -8.54 8.36 26.01
N VAL A 126 -8.97 8.13 24.78
CA VAL A 126 -9.50 9.15 23.86
C VAL A 126 -11.03 9.26 23.96
N GLY A 127 -11.72 8.17 24.34
CA GLY A 127 -13.17 8.11 24.41
C GLY A 127 -13.84 7.90 23.06
N LEU A 128 -15.07 8.40 22.90
CA LEU A 128 -15.90 8.26 21.69
C LEU A 128 -15.49 9.30 20.65
N VAL A 129 -14.98 8.85 19.50
CA VAL A 129 -14.58 9.69 18.37
C VAL A 129 -15.57 9.51 17.24
N LYS A 130 -16.10 10.60 16.68
CA LYS A 130 -17.03 10.56 15.52
C LYS A 130 -16.34 9.90 14.33
N LEU A 131 -16.99 8.88 13.75
CA LEU A 131 -16.51 8.07 12.65
C LEU A 131 -17.47 8.17 11.47
N LYS A 132 -16.95 8.33 10.24
CA LYS A 132 -17.75 8.21 9.02
C LYS A 132 -17.72 6.76 8.55
N GLN A 133 -18.71 6.01 8.95
CA GLN A 133 -18.89 4.62 8.49
C GLN A 133 -19.50 4.64 7.07
N HIS A 134 -18.75 4.16 6.10
CA HIS A 134 -19.17 4.07 4.69
C HIS A 134 -19.28 2.62 4.21
N ARG A 135 -19.06 1.66 5.11
CA ARG A 135 -19.19 0.23 4.85
C ARG A 135 -19.91 -0.44 6.01
N LEU A 136 -20.73 -1.40 5.68
CA LEU A 136 -21.33 -2.27 6.68
C LEU A 136 -20.25 -3.16 7.29
N ILE A 137 -20.26 -3.29 8.60
CA ILE A 137 -19.46 -4.26 9.34
C ILE A 137 -20.39 -5.43 9.63
N LEU A 138 -20.05 -6.60 9.13
CA LEU A 138 -20.86 -7.80 9.31
C LEU A 138 -20.77 -8.29 10.75
N SER A 139 -21.83 -8.90 11.24
CA SER A 139 -21.94 -9.38 12.64
C SER A 139 -20.92 -10.45 13.00
N ASN A 140 -20.48 -11.25 12.03
CA ASN A 140 -19.45 -12.28 12.19
C ASN A 140 -17.99 -11.73 12.18
N TYR A 141 -17.81 -10.41 12.03
CA TYR A 141 -16.49 -9.79 12.05
C TYR A 141 -16.05 -9.47 13.48
N LYS A 142 -14.98 -10.12 13.94
CA LYS A 142 -14.38 -9.89 15.25
C LYS A 142 -13.32 -8.79 15.16
N LEU A 143 -13.52 -7.68 15.89
CA LEU A 143 -12.56 -6.59 15.95
C LEU A 143 -11.28 -7.03 16.69
N LYS A 144 -10.11 -6.90 16.06
CA LYS A 144 -8.79 -7.30 16.61
C LYS A 144 -7.95 -6.11 17.06
N SER A 145 -7.86 -5.09 16.22
CA SER A 145 -7.05 -3.91 16.51
C SER A 145 -7.49 -2.70 15.68
N VAL A 146 -7.08 -1.53 16.13
CA VAL A 146 -7.29 -0.27 15.41
C VAL A 146 -5.97 0.47 15.28
N THR A 147 -5.65 0.88 14.06
CA THR A 147 -4.52 1.80 13.79
C THR A 147 -5.05 3.19 13.51
N ILE A 148 -4.76 4.13 14.42
CA ILE A 148 -5.07 5.54 14.23
C ILE A 148 -3.92 6.21 13.51
N SER A 149 -4.24 7.03 12.52
CA SER A 149 -3.24 7.77 11.74
C SER A 149 -3.69 9.20 11.45
N GLN A 150 -2.70 10.12 11.38
CA GLN A 150 -2.91 11.49 10.92
C GLN A 150 -2.10 11.72 9.65
N THR A 151 -2.79 12.22 8.60
CA THR A 151 -2.12 12.61 7.34
C THR A 151 -1.37 13.93 7.49
N PRO A 152 -0.40 14.22 6.60
CA PRO A 152 0.26 15.54 6.55
C PRO A 152 -0.71 16.71 6.32
N SER A 153 -1.89 16.45 5.74
CA SER A 153 -2.97 17.42 5.56
C SER A 153 -3.79 17.68 6.83
N GLY A 154 -3.49 16.99 7.95
CA GLY A 154 -4.16 17.13 9.24
C GLY A 154 -5.39 16.24 9.42
N LYS A 155 -5.73 15.40 8.47
CA LYS A 155 -6.89 14.49 8.55
C LYS A 155 -6.57 13.25 9.38
N TYR A 156 -7.56 12.75 10.14
CA TYR A 156 -7.44 11.54 10.95
C TYR A 156 -8.19 10.37 10.33
N TYR A 157 -7.61 9.19 10.45
CA TYR A 157 -8.19 7.93 9.99
C TYR A 157 -8.00 6.82 11.02
N ALA A 158 -8.98 5.94 11.10
CA ALA A 158 -8.92 4.68 11.84
C ALA A 158 -8.92 3.54 10.82
N SER A 159 -7.87 2.72 10.83
CA SER A 159 -7.82 1.45 10.10
C SER A 159 -8.16 0.35 11.10
N VAL A 160 -9.34 -0.23 10.97
CA VAL A 160 -9.88 -1.23 11.88
C VAL A 160 -9.65 -2.61 11.28
N LEU A 161 -8.91 -3.46 11.98
CA LEU A 161 -8.64 -4.84 11.60
C LEU A 161 -9.70 -5.75 12.19
N PHE A 162 -10.34 -6.50 11.32
CA PHE A 162 -11.30 -7.55 11.66
C PHE A 162 -10.75 -8.93 11.32
N GLU A 163 -11.07 -9.90 12.13
CA GLU A 163 -10.92 -11.33 11.86
C GLU A 163 -12.30 -11.91 11.56
N TYR A 164 -12.37 -12.80 10.58
CA TYR A 164 -13.60 -13.52 10.21
C TYR A 164 -13.24 -14.88 9.65
N GLU A 165 -14.17 -15.83 9.72
CA GLU A 165 -14.00 -17.14 9.13
C GLU A 165 -14.06 -17.05 7.60
N ASN A 166 -13.11 -17.72 6.95
CA ASN A 166 -13.08 -17.77 5.51
C ASN A 166 -14.06 -18.83 5.01
N GLN A 167 -15.10 -18.38 4.32
CA GLN A 167 -16.08 -19.25 3.67
C GLN A 167 -15.93 -19.28 2.14
N ILE A 168 -14.84 -18.71 1.61
CA ILE A 168 -14.61 -18.62 0.18
C ILE A 168 -14.20 -20.00 -0.32
N GLN A 169 -14.99 -20.55 -1.22
CA GLN A 169 -14.64 -21.74 -2.00
C GLN A 169 -13.89 -21.32 -3.26
N GLU A 170 -12.90 -22.10 -3.64
CA GLU A 170 -12.24 -21.92 -4.94
C GLU A 170 -13.26 -22.20 -6.05
N GLN A 171 -13.30 -21.33 -7.06
CA GLN A 171 -14.16 -21.50 -8.21
C GLN A 171 -13.42 -22.18 -9.35
N GLU A 172 -14.12 -22.91 -10.20
CA GLU A 172 -13.59 -23.31 -11.50
C GLU A 172 -13.27 -22.07 -12.34
N LEU A 173 -12.19 -22.13 -13.09
CA LEU A 173 -11.67 -20.99 -13.84
C LEU A 173 -11.97 -21.19 -15.32
N HIS A 174 -12.89 -20.39 -15.85
CA HIS A 174 -13.31 -20.44 -17.25
C HIS A 174 -12.84 -19.20 -18.02
N ASP A 175 -12.99 -18.01 -17.43
CA ASP A 175 -12.71 -16.76 -18.08
C ASP A 175 -11.33 -16.21 -17.71
N PHE A 176 -10.41 -16.22 -18.67
CA PHE A 176 -9.01 -15.77 -18.51
C PHE A 176 -8.76 -14.44 -19.20
N LEU A 177 -8.06 -13.54 -18.52
CA LEU A 177 -7.58 -12.26 -19.08
C LEU A 177 -6.07 -12.15 -18.92
N GLY A 178 -5.37 -11.83 -20.01
CA GLY A 178 -3.96 -11.44 -19.98
C GLY A 178 -3.82 -9.92 -19.92
N LEU A 179 -2.91 -9.41 -19.09
CA LEU A 179 -2.58 -8.00 -19.00
C LEU A 179 -1.08 -7.78 -19.22
N ASP A 180 -0.73 -7.04 -20.24
CA ASP A 180 0.62 -6.51 -20.45
C ASP A 180 0.73 -5.10 -19.86
N PHE A 181 1.82 -4.79 -19.14
CA PHE A 181 2.02 -3.48 -18.53
C PHE A 181 2.31 -2.40 -19.57
N SER A 182 1.52 -1.34 -19.57
CA SER A 182 1.71 -0.17 -20.43
C SER A 182 2.05 1.08 -19.62
N MET A 183 3.16 1.75 -19.96
CA MET A 183 3.53 3.04 -19.35
C MET A 183 2.63 4.19 -19.81
N HIS A 184 1.80 4.00 -20.81
CA HIS A 184 0.91 5.01 -21.35
C HIS A 184 -0.50 4.93 -20.78
N GLY A 185 -1.02 3.71 -20.59
CA GLY A 185 -2.40 3.46 -20.23
C GLY A 185 -2.63 2.54 -19.02
N LEU A 186 -1.62 2.18 -18.27
CA LEU A 186 -1.59 1.22 -17.16
C LEU A 186 -1.42 -0.23 -17.63
N TYR A 187 -2.23 -0.72 -18.57
CA TYR A 187 -2.10 -2.03 -19.22
C TYR A 187 -2.74 -2.03 -20.62
N LYS A 188 -2.35 -3.03 -21.43
CA LYS A 188 -3.08 -3.50 -22.59
C LYS A 188 -3.61 -4.89 -22.25
N ASP A 189 -4.88 -5.17 -22.53
CA ASP A 189 -5.44 -6.50 -22.26
C ASP A 189 -5.45 -7.41 -23.51
N SER A 190 -5.66 -8.71 -23.30
CA SER A 190 -5.71 -9.71 -24.36
C SER A 190 -6.90 -9.57 -25.32
N ASN A 191 -7.84 -8.68 -25.03
CA ASN A 191 -8.98 -8.33 -25.88
C ASN A 191 -8.75 -7.01 -26.62
N GLY A 192 -7.56 -6.40 -26.50
CA GLY A 192 -7.19 -5.15 -27.16
C GLY A 192 -7.62 -3.88 -26.42
N ASN A 193 -8.22 -4.00 -25.23
CA ASN A 193 -8.63 -2.82 -24.46
C ASN A 193 -7.47 -2.20 -23.69
N GLU A 194 -7.53 -0.88 -23.54
CA GLU A 194 -6.61 -0.09 -22.73
C GLU A 194 -7.41 0.90 -21.86
N PRO A 195 -7.17 0.97 -20.55
CA PRO A 195 -7.86 1.94 -19.71
C PRO A 195 -7.35 3.36 -19.99
N ALA A 196 -8.27 4.32 -20.11
CA ALA A 196 -7.93 5.74 -20.29
C ALA A 196 -7.38 6.33 -18.97
N TYR A 197 -6.15 5.97 -18.62
CA TYR A 197 -5.53 6.46 -17.37
C TYR A 197 -5.22 7.95 -17.45
N PRO A 198 -5.80 8.81 -16.57
CA PRO A 198 -5.75 10.27 -16.71
C PRO A 198 -4.40 10.92 -16.33
N ARG A 199 -3.39 10.16 -15.89
CA ARG A 199 -2.06 10.67 -15.48
C ARG A 199 -2.15 11.81 -14.45
N TYR A 200 -2.84 11.57 -13.36
CA TYR A 200 -3.20 12.56 -12.34
C TYR A 200 -2.04 13.37 -11.77
N TYR A 201 -0.85 12.78 -11.64
CA TYR A 201 0.32 13.50 -11.19
C TYR A 201 0.77 14.54 -12.22
N ARG A 202 0.82 14.18 -13.50
CA ARG A 202 1.22 15.08 -14.58
C ARG A 202 0.26 16.27 -14.70
N GLN A 203 -1.03 16.04 -14.55
CA GLN A 203 -2.03 17.14 -14.51
C GLN A 203 -1.83 18.10 -13.33
N ALA A 204 -1.36 17.61 -12.19
CA ALA A 204 -1.15 18.41 -10.99
C ALA A 204 0.28 18.99 -10.88
N GLU A 205 1.21 18.57 -11.70
CA GLU A 205 2.66 18.78 -11.55
C GLU A 205 3.04 20.27 -11.47
N GLU A 206 2.59 21.08 -12.41
CA GLU A 206 2.93 22.50 -12.44
C GLU A 206 2.38 23.26 -11.21
N ARG A 207 1.18 22.91 -10.78
CA ARG A 207 0.60 23.47 -9.56
C ARG A 207 1.39 23.02 -8.32
N LEU A 208 1.78 21.76 -8.25
CA LEU A 208 2.60 21.22 -7.16
C LEU A 208 3.97 21.91 -7.11
N LYS A 209 4.67 22.05 -8.23
CA LYS A 209 5.95 22.75 -8.32
C LYS A 209 5.84 24.18 -7.81
N ARG A 210 4.83 24.93 -8.25
CA ARG A 210 4.60 26.31 -7.83
C ARG A 210 4.36 26.43 -6.31
N GLU A 211 3.49 25.57 -5.76
CA GLU A 211 3.19 25.63 -4.32
C GLU A 211 4.35 25.13 -3.45
N GLN A 212 5.15 24.20 -3.96
CA GLN A 212 6.37 23.74 -3.29
C GLN A 212 7.47 24.83 -3.29
N ARG A 213 7.65 25.55 -4.40
CA ARG A 213 8.57 26.71 -4.45
C ARG A 213 8.19 27.76 -3.43
N LYS A 214 6.89 28.13 -3.36
CA LYS A 214 6.39 29.05 -2.32
C LYS A 214 6.72 28.55 -0.92
N LEU A 215 6.51 27.26 -0.65
CA LEU A 215 6.80 26.66 0.66
C LEU A 215 8.29 26.72 1.00
N SER A 216 9.19 26.50 0.03
CA SER A 216 10.64 26.50 0.25
C SER A 216 11.17 27.88 0.65
N LEU A 217 10.58 28.95 0.10
CA LEU A 217 10.98 30.33 0.36
C LEU A 217 10.44 30.90 1.68
N MET A 218 9.43 30.25 2.29
CA MET A 218 8.83 30.75 3.53
C MET A 218 9.69 30.47 4.76
N GLN A 219 9.72 31.40 5.70
CA GLN A 219 10.44 31.30 6.98
C GLN A 219 10.04 30.03 7.76
N LYS A 220 11.01 29.21 8.13
CA LYS A 220 10.82 28.00 8.94
C LYS A 220 10.22 28.39 10.30
N GLY A 221 9.18 27.66 10.74
CA GLY A 221 8.49 27.92 12.01
C GLY A 221 7.30 28.89 11.91
N SER A 222 7.17 29.69 10.84
CA SER A 222 6.07 30.65 10.71
C SER A 222 4.69 29.96 10.55
N LYS A 223 3.64 30.64 11.03
CA LYS A 223 2.24 30.22 10.87
C LYS A 223 1.86 30.11 9.38
N ASN A 224 2.33 31.05 8.55
CA ASN A 224 2.06 31.05 7.10
C ASN A 224 2.72 29.85 6.40
N ARG A 225 3.95 29.51 6.76
CA ARG A 225 4.61 28.29 6.26
C ARG A 225 3.84 27.02 6.66
N SER A 226 3.28 26.97 7.87
CA SER A 226 2.47 25.85 8.33
C SER A 226 1.18 25.71 7.51
N LYS A 227 0.49 26.83 7.18
CA LYS A 227 -0.68 26.86 6.28
C LYS A 227 -0.31 26.38 4.87
N GLN A 228 0.80 26.89 4.31
CA GLN A 228 1.28 26.50 2.98
C GLN A 228 1.67 25.01 2.92
N ARG A 229 2.27 24.46 3.98
CA ARG A 229 2.58 23.02 4.08
C ARG A 229 1.32 22.17 4.00
N ILE A 230 0.23 22.57 4.66
CA ILE A 230 -1.06 21.88 4.58
C ILE A 230 -1.64 21.95 3.16
N LYS A 231 -1.50 23.12 2.49
CA LYS A 231 -1.95 23.29 1.09
C LYS A 231 -1.22 22.32 0.14
N VAL A 232 0.10 22.24 0.24
CA VAL A 232 0.91 21.28 -0.55
C VAL A 232 0.52 19.84 -0.22
N ALA A 233 0.33 19.50 1.08
CA ALA A 233 -0.10 18.17 1.49
C ALA A 233 -1.47 17.78 0.93
N ASN A 234 -2.43 18.71 0.90
CA ASN A 234 -3.75 18.49 0.29
C ASN A 234 -3.66 18.22 -1.22
N LEU A 235 -2.76 18.90 -1.95
CA LEU A 235 -2.56 18.63 -3.37
C LEU A 235 -2.00 17.22 -3.62
N HIS A 236 -0.98 16.81 -2.86
CA HIS A 236 -0.46 15.44 -2.93
C HIS A 236 -1.53 14.39 -2.57
N GLU A 237 -2.32 14.66 -1.52
CA GLU A 237 -3.40 13.76 -1.10
C GLU A 237 -4.48 13.64 -2.18
N LYS A 238 -4.83 14.75 -2.86
CA LYS A 238 -5.79 14.73 -3.97
C LYS A 238 -5.31 13.81 -5.10
N VAL A 239 -4.08 13.97 -5.57
CA VAL A 239 -3.49 13.14 -6.64
C VAL A 239 -3.47 11.66 -6.23
N ALA A 240 -3.01 11.37 -4.99
CA ALA A 240 -2.97 10.02 -4.48
C ALA A 240 -4.36 9.36 -4.40
N ASN A 241 -5.38 10.12 -3.98
CA ASN A 241 -6.75 9.63 -3.87
C ASN A 241 -7.40 9.42 -5.25
N GLN A 242 -7.19 10.32 -6.22
CA GLN A 242 -7.68 10.16 -7.59
C GLN A 242 -7.09 8.91 -8.25
N ARG A 243 -5.77 8.70 -8.15
CA ARG A 243 -5.10 7.49 -8.61
C ARG A 243 -5.71 6.25 -7.96
N LYS A 244 -5.81 6.27 -6.64
CA LYS A 244 -6.33 5.13 -5.89
C LYS A 244 -7.78 4.79 -6.26
N ASP A 245 -8.64 5.78 -6.46
CA ASP A 245 -10.03 5.59 -6.88
C ASP A 245 -10.10 4.94 -8.27
N PHE A 246 -9.33 5.46 -9.23
CA PHE A 246 -9.22 4.89 -10.57
C PHE A 246 -8.78 3.41 -10.53
N LEU A 247 -7.67 3.11 -9.84
CA LEU A 247 -7.15 1.76 -9.72
C LEU A 247 -8.11 0.81 -9.01
N HIS A 248 -8.87 1.30 -8.02
CA HIS A 248 -9.93 0.52 -7.39
C HIS A 248 -11.07 0.19 -8.34
N LYS A 249 -11.50 1.14 -9.18
CA LYS A 249 -12.56 0.95 -10.19
C LYS A 249 -12.11 -0.07 -11.23
N GLN A 250 -10.94 0.13 -11.84
CA GLN A 250 -10.39 -0.78 -12.84
C GLN A 250 -10.23 -2.21 -12.29
N SER A 251 -9.58 -2.37 -11.14
CA SER A 251 -9.40 -3.69 -10.55
C SER A 251 -10.71 -4.34 -10.09
N ARG A 252 -11.77 -3.58 -9.79
CA ARG A 252 -13.10 -4.15 -9.47
C ARG A 252 -13.82 -4.61 -10.74
N GLN A 253 -13.75 -3.83 -11.80
CA GLN A 253 -14.30 -4.17 -13.11
C GLN A 253 -13.75 -5.51 -13.62
N ILE A 254 -12.41 -5.65 -13.60
CA ILE A 254 -11.74 -6.87 -14.04
C ILE A 254 -12.08 -8.06 -13.14
N ALA A 255 -12.01 -7.90 -11.80
CA ALA A 255 -12.30 -8.99 -10.88
C ALA A 255 -13.76 -9.47 -10.94
N ASN A 256 -14.70 -8.61 -11.37
CA ASN A 256 -16.09 -9.01 -11.59
C ASN A 256 -16.28 -9.76 -12.91
N ALA A 257 -15.50 -9.42 -13.96
CA ALA A 257 -15.68 -9.95 -15.30
C ALA A 257 -14.91 -11.25 -15.58
N TYR A 258 -13.80 -11.49 -14.88
CA TYR A 258 -12.90 -12.61 -15.18
C TYR A 258 -12.63 -13.46 -13.95
N ASP A 259 -12.38 -14.76 -14.15
CA ASP A 259 -12.07 -15.71 -13.07
C ASP A 259 -10.59 -15.79 -12.80
N CYS A 260 -9.78 -15.66 -13.85
CA CYS A 260 -8.33 -15.68 -13.74
C CYS A 260 -7.71 -14.53 -14.52
N VAL A 261 -6.81 -13.79 -13.86
CA VAL A 261 -6.06 -12.72 -14.52
C VAL A 261 -4.58 -13.06 -14.50
N CYS A 262 -3.97 -13.06 -15.69
CA CYS A 262 -2.59 -13.39 -15.92
C CYS A 262 -1.78 -12.10 -16.18
N ILE A 263 -0.67 -11.93 -15.47
CA ILE A 263 0.22 -10.77 -15.60
C ILE A 263 1.68 -11.19 -15.63
N GLU A 264 2.56 -10.35 -16.13
CA GLU A 264 4.00 -10.55 -15.99
C GLU A 264 4.48 -10.29 -14.55
N ASN A 265 5.48 -11.06 -14.11
CA ASN A 265 6.14 -10.84 -12.83
C ASN A 265 7.21 -9.74 -12.93
N LEU A 266 6.78 -8.48 -13.10
CA LEU A 266 7.65 -7.34 -13.29
C LEU A 266 8.25 -6.85 -11.97
N ASP A 267 9.57 -6.57 -11.98
CA ASP A 267 10.23 -5.79 -10.91
C ASP A 267 10.13 -4.29 -11.21
N MET A 268 9.04 -3.68 -10.75
CA MET A 268 8.77 -2.25 -10.94
C MET A 268 9.85 -1.35 -10.34
N ARG A 269 10.58 -1.82 -9.33
CA ARG A 269 11.67 -1.06 -8.71
C ARG A 269 12.88 -1.01 -9.65
N SER A 270 13.27 -2.12 -10.21
CA SER A 270 14.35 -2.19 -11.19
C SER A 270 14.00 -1.37 -12.44
N MET A 271 12.76 -1.48 -12.96
CA MET A 271 12.29 -0.70 -14.09
C MET A 271 12.32 0.82 -13.84
N SER A 272 11.95 1.23 -12.63
CA SER A 272 11.99 2.65 -12.23
C SER A 272 13.41 3.21 -12.21
N GLN A 273 14.41 2.39 -11.85
CA GLN A 273 15.81 2.81 -11.70
C GLN A 273 16.60 2.73 -13.01
N SER A 274 16.49 1.60 -13.74
CA SER A 274 17.33 1.30 -14.90
C SER A 274 16.96 2.05 -16.17
N LEU A 275 15.67 2.41 -16.34
CA LEU A 275 15.14 2.98 -17.58
C LEU A 275 14.73 4.46 -17.46
N ASN A 276 15.07 5.13 -16.36
CA ASN A 276 14.62 6.50 -16.06
C ASN A 276 13.08 6.71 -16.10
N PHE A 277 12.30 5.63 -16.03
CA PHE A 277 10.84 5.67 -16.07
C PHE A 277 10.19 5.91 -14.70
N GLY A 278 10.98 6.27 -13.68
CA GLY A 278 10.52 6.43 -12.30
C GLY A 278 9.28 7.30 -12.14
N LYS A 279 9.15 8.36 -12.95
CA LYS A 279 7.99 9.24 -12.93
C LYS A 279 6.73 8.54 -13.46
N SER A 280 6.80 7.84 -14.59
CA SER A 280 5.68 7.11 -15.18
C SER A 280 5.26 5.93 -14.30
N VAL A 281 6.22 5.09 -13.90
CA VAL A 281 5.97 3.95 -12.99
C VAL A 281 5.33 4.40 -11.67
N ALA A 282 5.78 5.55 -11.11
CA ALA A 282 5.20 6.11 -9.89
C ALA A 282 3.81 6.72 -10.13
N ASP A 283 3.55 7.28 -11.33
CA ASP A 283 2.24 7.85 -11.65
C ASP A 283 1.21 6.75 -11.94
N ASP A 284 1.56 5.73 -12.69
CA ASP A 284 0.63 4.65 -13.08
C ASP A 284 0.20 3.79 -11.88
N GLY A 285 1.11 3.53 -10.94
CA GLY A 285 0.79 2.81 -9.71
C GLY A 285 0.51 1.32 -9.93
N TRP A 286 1.15 0.68 -10.91
CA TRP A 286 0.97 -0.73 -11.26
C TRP A 286 1.01 -1.69 -10.07
N GLY A 287 2.01 -1.57 -9.19
CA GLY A 287 2.10 -2.42 -7.99
C GLY A 287 0.89 -2.30 -7.06
N MET A 288 0.29 -1.10 -6.99
CA MET A 288 -0.96 -0.88 -6.23
C MET A 288 -2.15 -1.52 -6.94
N PHE A 289 -2.24 -1.40 -8.26
CA PHE A 289 -3.27 -2.04 -9.09
C PHE A 289 -3.24 -3.56 -8.92
N VAL A 290 -2.07 -4.18 -9.09
CA VAL A 290 -1.86 -5.63 -8.91
C VAL A 290 -2.28 -6.07 -7.48
N THR A 291 -1.92 -5.30 -6.46
CA THR A 291 -2.34 -5.58 -5.08
C THR A 291 -3.87 -5.53 -4.93
N PHE A 292 -4.52 -4.52 -5.54
CA PHE A 292 -5.98 -4.40 -5.48
C PHE A 292 -6.70 -5.49 -6.26
N LEU A 293 -6.15 -5.88 -7.40
CA LEU A 293 -6.69 -6.96 -8.23
C LEU A 293 -6.59 -8.30 -7.49
N LYS A 294 -5.40 -8.61 -6.94
CA LYS A 294 -5.13 -9.84 -6.22
C LYS A 294 -6.17 -10.11 -5.12
N TYR A 295 -6.28 -9.22 -4.13
CA TYR A 295 -7.19 -9.48 -3.02
C TYR A 295 -8.67 -9.50 -3.42
N LYS A 296 -9.05 -8.79 -4.51
CA LYS A 296 -10.43 -8.79 -5.00
C LYS A 296 -10.80 -10.09 -5.71
N LEU A 297 -9.87 -10.70 -6.43
CA LEU A 297 -10.03 -12.03 -7.00
C LEU A 297 -10.09 -13.07 -5.88
N GLU A 298 -9.13 -13.03 -4.95
CA GLU A 298 -9.10 -13.93 -3.79
C GLU A 298 -10.36 -13.86 -2.92
N GLU A 299 -10.97 -12.68 -2.76
CA GLU A 299 -12.25 -12.49 -2.04
C GLU A 299 -13.44 -13.25 -2.68
N THR A 300 -13.31 -13.68 -3.92
CA THR A 300 -14.36 -14.38 -4.68
C THR A 300 -13.94 -15.76 -5.17
N GLY A 301 -12.86 -16.34 -4.63
CA GLY A 301 -12.35 -17.66 -5.01
C GLY A 301 -11.64 -17.71 -6.37
N LYS A 302 -11.37 -16.56 -6.95
CA LYS A 302 -10.72 -16.35 -8.25
C LYS A 302 -9.21 -16.17 -8.09
N ARG A 303 -8.44 -16.22 -9.19
CA ARG A 303 -6.97 -16.25 -9.14
C ARG A 303 -6.29 -15.12 -9.91
N LEU A 304 -5.15 -14.66 -9.38
CA LEU A 304 -4.16 -13.86 -10.09
C LEU A 304 -2.92 -14.71 -10.34
N VAL A 305 -2.56 -14.94 -11.59
CA VAL A 305 -1.39 -15.72 -12.00
C VAL A 305 -0.29 -14.78 -12.47
N LYS A 306 0.95 -15.05 -12.06
CA LYS A 306 2.13 -14.31 -12.52
C LYS A 306 2.97 -15.24 -13.38
N VAL A 307 3.08 -14.91 -14.67
CA VAL A 307 3.97 -15.63 -15.57
C VAL A 307 5.43 -15.25 -15.30
N ASN A 308 6.34 -16.14 -15.68
CA ASN A 308 7.77 -15.96 -15.42
C ASN A 308 8.26 -14.63 -16.06
N LYS A 309 9.10 -13.89 -15.33
CA LYS A 309 9.66 -12.60 -15.80
C LYS A 309 10.53 -12.71 -17.05
N PHE A 310 11.02 -13.90 -17.39
CA PHE A 310 11.82 -14.18 -18.57
C PHE A 310 10.98 -14.75 -19.73
N PHE A 311 9.67 -14.88 -19.57
CA PHE A 311 8.79 -15.29 -20.63
C PHE A 311 8.77 -14.22 -21.71
N ALA A 312 9.06 -14.63 -22.94
CA ALA A 312 9.26 -13.69 -24.06
C ALA A 312 7.92 -13.28 -24.70
N SER A 313 6.97 -12.79 -23.90
CA SER A 313 5.58 -12.52 -24.28
C SER A 313 5.44 -11.70 -25.57
N SER A 314 6.23 -10.63 -25.73
CA SER A 314 6.18 -9.75 -26.89
C SER A 314 6.93 -10.27 -28.13
N GLN A 315 7.70 -11.37 -28.00
CA GLN A 315 8.51 -11.93 -29.09
C GLN A 315 7.88 -13.15 -29.75
N ILE A 316 6.90 -13.78 -29.12
CA ILE A 316 6.27 -15.02 -29.59
C ILE A 316 5.01 -14.66 -30.39
N CYS A 317 4.88 -15.19 -31.59
CA CYS A 317 3.63 -15.11 -32.33
C CYS A 317 2.54 -15.90 -31.59
N ASN A 318 1.42 -15.27 -31.22
CA ASN A 318 0.34 -15.92 -30.50
C ASN A 318 -0.44 -16.94 -31.35
N VAL A 319 -0.20 -16.97 -32.67
CA VAL A 319 -0.88 -17.87 -33.63
C VAL A 319 -0.05 -19.14 -33.86
N CYS A 320 1.22 -19.02 -34.24
CA CYS A 320 2.05 -20.16 -34.62
C CYS A 320 3.21 -20.47 -33.66
N GLY A 321 3.47 -19.62 -32.67
CA GLY A 321 4.58 -19.82 -31.74
C GLY A 321 5.95 -19.39 -32.24
N TYR A 322 6.08 -18.87 -33.48
CA TYR A 322 7.34 -18.35 -34.02
C TYR A 322 7.91 -17.24 -33.11
N LYS A 323 9.23 -17.29 -32.87
CA LYS A 323 9.91 -16.30 -32.01
C LYS A 323 10.62 -15.23 -32.83
N ASN A 324 10.04 -14.04 -32.88
CA ASN A 324 10.62 -12.88 -33.54
C ASN A 324 11.48 -12.08 -32.55
N THR A 325 12.80 -12.21 -32.66
CA THR A 325 13.76 -11.51 -31.79
C THR A 325 13.87 -10.02 -32.08
N ALA A 326 13.46 -9.54 -33.26
CA ALA A 326 13.48 -8.13 -33.65
C ALA A 326 12.56 -7.28 -32.75
N THR A 327 11.46 -7.88 -32.24
CA THR A 327 10.52 -7.20 -31.33
C THR A 327 11.07 -6.90 -29.93
N LYS A 328 12.34 -7.27 -29.61
CA LYS A 328 13.08 -6.72 -28.47
C LYS A 328 13.25 -5.21 -28.58
N ASN A 329 13.31 -4.69 -29.78
CA ASN A 329 13.32 -3.26 -30.02
C ASN A 329 11.95 -2.67 -29.66
N LEU A 330 11.93 -1.82 -28.63
CA LEU A 330 10.70 -1.21 -28.11
C LEU A 330 10.03 -0.23 -29.08
N SER A 331 10.71 0.19 -30.13
CA SER A 331 10.14 1.07 -31.17
C SER A 331 9.22 0.30 -32.14
N ILE A 332 9.36 -1.01 -32.23
CA ILE A 332 8.49 -1.87 -33.09
C ILE A 332 7.17 -2.05 -32.33
N ARG A 333 6.10 -1.45 -32.84
CA ARG A 333 4.77 -1.51 -32.25
C ARG A 333 3.84 -2.49 -32.94
N ALA A 334 4.05 -2.70 -34.25
CA ALA A 334 3.33 -3.69 -35.04
C ALA A 334 4.33 -4.49 -35.89
N TRP A 335 3.99 -5.74 -36.17
CA TRP A 335 4.84 -6.63 -36.98
C TRP A 335 4.03 -7.77 -37.60
N ASP A 336 4.51 -8.27 -38.73
CA ASP A 336 3.94 -9.43 -39.41
C ASP A 336 4.81 -10.65 -39.10
N CYS A 337 4.15 -11.77 -38.81
CA CYS A 337 4.86 -13.02 -38.54
C CYS A 337 5.43 -13.59 -39.83
N PRO A 338 6.77 -13.80 -39.93
CA PRO A 338 7.36 -14.33 -41.17
C PRO A 338 7.00 -15.80 -41.42
N GLU A 339 6.54 -16.54 -40.43
CA GLU A 339 6.18 -17.94 -40.54
C GLU A 339 4.72 -18.13 -41.00
N CYS A 340 3.77 -17.42 -40.36
CA CYS A 340 2.34 -17.63 -40.62
C CYS A 340 1.62 -16.40 -41.25
N GLY A 341 2.30 -15.29 -41.46
CA GLY A 341 1.75 -14.05 -42.02
C GLY A 341 0.80 -13.27 -41.11
N ALA A 342 0.58 -13.69 -39.87
CA ALA A 342 -0.33 -13.01 -38.96
C ALA A 342 0.20 -11.62 -38.60
N HIS A 343 -0.66 -10.59 -38.69
CA HIS A 343 -0.36 -9.23 -38.25
C HIS A 343 -0.60 -9.05 -36.75
N HIS A 344 0.34 -8.44 -36.06
CA HIS A 344 0.31 -8.26 -34.61
C HIS A 344 0.50 -6.80 -34.20
N ASP A 345 -0.42 -6.28 -33.36
CA ASP A 345 -0.06 -5.25 -32.41
C ASP A 345 0.79 -5.93 -31.32
N ARG A 346 1.97 -5.40 -31.05
CA ARG A 346 2.96 -6.00 -30.13
C ARG A 346 2.44 -6.19 -28.72
N ASP A 347 1.73 -5.18 -28.19
CA ASP A 347 1.28 -5.15 -26.80
C ASP A 347 0.04 -6.08 -26.64
N ILE A 348 -0.85 -6.14 -27.63
CA ILE A 348 -1.97 -7.09 -27.65
C ILE A 348 -1.46 -8.53 -27.79
N ASN A 349 -0.51 -8.76 -28.70
CA ASN A 349 0.13 -10.08 -28.86
C ASN A 349 0.78 -10.54 -27.54
N ALA A 350 1.49 -9.63 -26.83
CA ALA A 350 2.06 -9.94 -25.52
C ALA A 350 0.99 -10.31 -24.49
N ALA A 351 -0.10 -9.55 -24.42
CA ALA A 351 -1.19 -9.83 -23.49
C ALA A 351 -1.87 -11.18 -23.76
N ILE A 352 -2.05 -11.56 -25.04
CA ILE A 352 -2.57 -12.88 -25.43
C ILE A 352 -1.61 -13.99 -24.98
N ASN A 353 -0.31 -13.83 -25.24
CA ASN A 353 0.70 -14.81 -24.81
C ASN A 353 0.78 -14.95 -23.28
N ILE A 354 0.67 -13.85 -22.54
CA ILE A 354 0.59 -13.84 -21.06
C ILE A 354 -0.63 -14.62 -20.60
N ARG A 355 -1.80 -14.42 -21.22
CA ARG A 355 -3.02 -15.17 -20.94
C ARG A 355 -2.80 -16.68 -21.17
N ASN A 356 -2.32 -17.05 -22.36
CA ASN A 356 -2.16 -18.45 -22.75
C ASN A 356 -1.15 -19.18 -21.85
N GLU A 357 -0.02 -18.54 -21.51
CA GLU A 357 0.95 -19.11 -20.58
C GLU A 357 0.37 -19.23 -19.16
N GLY A 358 -0.40 -18.22 -18.71
CA GLY A 358 -1.10 -18.27 -17.42
C GLY A 358 -2.13 -19.41 -17.38
N MET A 359 -2.89 -19.64 -18.44
CA MET A 359 -3.80 -20.79 -18.58
C MET A 359 -3.04 -22.11 -18.47
N ARG A 360 -1.93 -22.26 -19.20
CA ARG A 360 -1.07 -23.45 -19.13
C ARG A 360 -0.59 -23.74 -17.71
N LEU A 361 -0.19 -22.71 -16.95
CA LEU A 361 0.30 -22.87 -15.56
C LEU A 361 -0.79 -23.25 -14.56
N VAL A 362 -2.05 -23.01 -14.86
CA VAL A 362 -3.17 -23.27 -13.96
C VAL A 362 -3.88 -24.58 -14.27
N LEU A 363 -3.92 -24.97 -15.56
CA LEU A 363 -4.63 -26.15 -16.04
C LEU A 363 -3.73 -27.39 -16.18
N ALA A 364 -2.38 -27.19 -16.06
CA ALA A 364 -1.41 -28.29 -15.98
C ALA A 364 -1.26 -28.80 -14.54
#